data_8834dbd1ed25de08386591a68216ce88
#
_entry.id   8834dbd1ed25de08386591a68216ce88
#
_cell.length_a   1.000
_cell.length_b   1.000
_cell.length_c   1.000
_cell.angle_alpha   90.00
_cell.angle_beta   90.00
_cell.angle_gamma   90.00
#
_symmetry.space_group_name_H-M   'P 1'
#
loop_
_entity.id
_entity.type
_entity.pdbx_description
1 polymer ?
#
loop_
_entity_poly.entity_id
_entity_poly.type
_entity_poly.pdbx_seq_one_letter_code
_entity_poly.pdbx_strand_id
1 'polypeptide(L)'
;MRPRELIGCRSTLVSIVWRCPLGVSAYLALGQQIEVGEQACPGPDCEQRRLGGWSGYWRWVRGPGTGRLWIRRGRCSRCLRSHALLPDFLLERRLDQVEVIGHALALGVVSGLGMRRVADRLGVPMTTAREWRRRFQLRAPALAAALVAVAVHLDPVAVVLSTTGEAAAIEVLGAAWQRARTRFGERVPAVWRFWSLISGGQALGTNRSPPATRAFGASWITPSP
;
A
#
# COMPACT_ATOMS: atom_id res chain seq x y z
N MET A 1 46.61 4.28 -6.60
CA MET A 1 45.42 3.47 -6.16
C MET A 1 44.71 4.27 -5.10
N ARG A 2 43.51 4.85 -5.42
CA ARG A 2 42.71 5.57 -4.42
C ARG A 2 41.71 4.58 -3.80
N PRO A 3 41.54 4.55 -2.47
CA PRO A 3 40.58 3.68 -1.85
C PRO A 3 39.15 4.13 -2.27
N ARG A 4 38.34 3.19 -2.78
CA ARG A 4 36.93 3.39 -2.98
C ARG A 4 36.30 3.55 -1.60
N GLU A 5 35.91 4.77 -1.25
CA GLU A 5 35.03 5.02 -0.13
C GLU A 5 33.75 4.21 -0.34
N LEU A 6 33.59 3.15 0.44
CA LEU A 6 32.34 2.44 0.62
C LEU A 6 31.40 3.38 1.38
N ILE A 7 30.75 4.27 0.65
CA ILE A 7 29.61 5.03 1.18
C ILE A 7 28.61 4.00 1.67
N GLY A 8 28.50 3.89 2.99
CA GLY A 8 27.61 3.00 3.71
C GLY A 8 26.15 3.31 3.38
N CYS A 9 25.68 2.85 2.24
CA CYS A 9 24.31 2.97 1.82
C CYS A 9 23.47 2.02 2.67
N ARG A 10 22.89 2.53 3.76
CA ARG A 10 21.87 1.80 4.52
C ARG A 10 20.81 1.31 3.53
N SER A 11 20.85 0.04 3.23
CA SER A 11 19.94 -0.65 2.32
C SER A 11 18.52 -0.62 2.90
N THR A 12 17.82 0.47 2.66
CA THR A 12 16.39 0.52 2.93
C THR A 12 15.71 -0.28 1.83
N LEU A 13 15.40 -1.54 2.13
CA LEU A 13 14.51 -2.36 1.31
C LEU A 13 13.19 -1.61 1.16
N VAL A 14 12.90 -1.10 -0.01
CA VAL A 14 11.63 -0.45 -0.33
C VAL A 14 10.75 -1.49 -0.97
N SER A 15 9.61 -1.78 -0.34
CA SER A 15 8.57 -2.59 -0.97
C SER A 15 7.90 -1.78 -2.09
N ILE A 16 7.58 -2.46 -3.19
CA ILE A 16 6.78 -1.92 -4.28
C ILE A 16 5.42 -2.60 -4.20
N VAL A 17 4.37 -1.82 -4.10
CA VAL A 17 3.00 -2.36 -4.18
C VAL A 17 2.58 -2.33 -5.64
N TRP A 18 2.11 -3.47 -6.14
CA TRP A 18 1.63 -3.59 -7.50
C TRP A 18 0.14 -3.96 -7.52
N ARG A 19 -0.55 -3.54 -8.57
CA ARG A 19 -1.96 -3.87 -8.76
C ARG A 19 -2.08 -5.35 -9.12
N CYS A 20 -2.59 -6.14 -8.19
CA CYS A 20 -2.84 -7.56 -8.40
C CYS A 20 -4.29 -7.78 -8.88
N PRO A 21 -4.51 -8.34 -10.07
CA PRO A 21 -5.86 -8.59 -10.56
C PRO A 21 -6.56 -9.75 -9.83
N LEU A 22 -5.78 -10.54 -9.07
CA LEU A 22 -6.27 -11.73 -8.40
C LEU A 22 -6.86 -11.42 -7.02
N GLY A 23 -7.85 -12.21 -6.63
CA GLY A 23 -8.24 -12.33 -5.23
C GLY A 23 -7.21 -13.11 -4.43
N VAL A 24 -7.25 -13.01 -3.08
CA VAL A 24 -6.27 -13.64 -2.19
C VAL A 24 -6.23 -15.15 -2.36
N SER A 25 -7.38 -15.83 -2.46
CA SER A 25 -7.44 -17.28 -2.62
C SER A 25 -6.79 -17.74 -3.93
N ALA A 26 -7.05 -17.05 -5.03
CA ALA A 26 -6.41 -17.36 -6.32
C ALA A 26 -4.90 -17.11 -6.28
N TYR A 27 -4.46 -16.05 -5.60
CA TYR A 27 -3.04 -15.77 -5.38
C TYR A 27 -2.36 -16.87 -4.56
N LEU A 28 -3.00 -17.33 -3.49
CA LEU A 28 -2.49 -18.43 -2.66
C LEU A 28 -2.36 -19.73 -3.45
N ALA A 29 -3.32 -20.04 -4.32
CA ALA A 29 -3.30 -21.24 -5.15
C ALA A 29 -2.13 -21.28 -6.14
N LEU A 30 -1.73 -20.13 -6.68
CA LEU A 30 -0.59 -20.04 -7.60
C LEU A 30 0.77 -20.19 -6.92
N GLY A 31 0.88 -19.88 -5.63
CA GLY A 31 2.12 -20.01 -4.89
C GLY A 31 3.31 -19.33 -5.59
N GLN A 32 4.36 -20.10 -5.89
CA GLN A 32 5.56 -19.59 -6.58
C GLN A 32 5.34 -19.31 -8.08
N GLN A 33 4.25 -19.76 -8.66
CA GLN A 33 3.92 -19.53 -10.07
C GLN A 33 3.31 -18.14 -10.31
N ILE A 34 3.10 -17.34 -9.23
CA ILE A 34 2.57 -15.99 -9.37
C ILE A 34 3.43 -15.17 -10.32
N GLU A 35 2.82 -14.58 -11.31
CA GLU A 35 3.46 -13.64 -12.21
C GLU A 35 3.16 -12.22 -11.76
N VAL A 36 4.20 -11.41 -11.71
CA VAL A 36 4.11 -9.99 -11.41
C VAL A 36 4.51 -9.24 -12.68
N GLY A 37 3.60 -8.41 -13.17
CA GLY A 37 3.88 -7.56 -14.32
C GLY A 37 5.12 -6.69 -14.11
N GLU A 38 5.56 -6.05 -15.17
CA GLU A 38 6.74 -5.20 -15.15
C GLU A 38 6.69 -4.14 -14.05
N GLN A 39 7.76 -4.07 -13.28
CA GLN A 39 7.91 -3.09 -12.21
C GLN A 39 9.18 -2.28 -12.42
N ALA A 40 9.09 -0.97 -12.19
CA ALA A 40 10.22 -0.07 -12.30
C ALA A 40 10.96 0.09 -10.95
N CYS A 41 12.27 0.28 -11.01
CA CYS A 41 13.05 0.60 -9.83
C CYS A 41 12.67 1.98 -9.28
N PRO A 42 12.33 2.11 -7.99
CA PRO A 42 11.97 3.39 -7.39
C PRO A 42 13.19 4.25 -7.01
N GLY A 43 14.39 3.80 -7.32
CA GLY A 43 15.61 4.56 -7.07
C GLY A 43 15.67 5.83 -7.92
N PRO A 44 15.99 7.01 -7.35
CA PRO A 44 16.00 8.28 -8.09
C PRO A 44 16.95 8.24 -9.29
N ASP A 45 18.10 7.56 -9.15
CA ASP A 45 19.13 7.50 -10.18
C ASP A 45 18.93 6.32 -11.16
N CYS A 46 17.83 5.60 -11.06
CA CYS A 46 17.60 4.40 -11.86
C CYS A 46 16.77 4.65 -13.11
N GLU A 47 16.28 5.88 -13.32
CA GLU A 47 15.50 6.25 -14.52
C GLU A 47 14.36 5.27 -14.82
N GLN A 48 13.65 4.86 -13.76
CA GLN A 48 12.57 3.87 -13.83
C GLN A 48 12.99 2.54 -14.49
N ARG A 49 14.27 2.17 -14.42
CA ARG A 49 14.77 0.92 -14.99
C ARG A 49 13.95 -0.28 -14.50
N ARG A 50 13.57 -1.13 -15.45
CA ARG A 50 12.83 -2.34 -15.20
C ARG A 50 13.55 -3.28 -14.23
N LEU A 51 12.82 -3.84 -13.29
CA LEU A 51 13.34 -4.84 -12.36
C LEU A 51 13.38 -6.21 -13.03
N GLY A 52 14.51 -6.89 -12.93
CA GLY A 52 14.61 -8.32 -13.27
C GLY A 52 14.07 -9.19 -12.14
N GLY A 53 13.51 -10.37 -12.48
CA GLY A 53 13.14 -11.38 -11.51
C GLY A 53 14.38 -11.84 -10.71
N TRP A 54 14.27 -11.94 -9.39
CA TRP A 54 15.40 -12.27 -8.54
C TRP A 54 15.15 -13.49 -7.65
N SER A 55 14.18 -13.40 -6.77
CA SER A 55 13.87 -14.41 -5.74
C SER A 55 12.48 -14.19 -5.18
N GLY A 56 12.18 -14.79 -4.06
CA GLY A 56 10.96 -14.53 -3.31
C GLY A 56 11.06 -15.08 -1.91
N TYR A 57 10.01 -14.91 -1.13
CA TYR A 57 9.89 -15.47 0.20
C TYR A 57 8.43 -15.73 0.55
N TRP A 58 8.24 -16.69 1.45
CA TRP A 58 6.92 -17.01 1.97
C TRP A 58 6.54 -16.05 3.09
N ARG A 59 5.31 -15.57 3.05
CA ARG A 59 4.74 -14.67 4.05
C ARG A 59 3.35 -15.15 4.45
N TRP A 60 3.05 -15.13 5.72
CA TRP A 60 1.70 -15.35 6.22
C TRP A 60 0.79 -14.17 5.89
N VAL A 61 -0.45 -14.48 5.54
CA VAL A 61 -1.56 -13.53 5.41
C VAL A 61 -2.73 -14.04 6.22
N ARG A 62 -3.43 -13.14 6.90
CA ARG A 62 -4.65 -13.39 7.67
C ARG A 62 -5.82 -12.64 7.06
N GLY A 63 -7.03 -13.21 7.23
CA GLY A 63 -8.27 -12.71 6.67
C GLY A 63 -8.96 -13.79 5.85
N PRO A 64 -9.96 -13.46 5.04
CA PRO A 64 -10.55 -14.40 4.12
C PRO A 64 -9.49 -15.04 3.23
N GLY A 65 -9.31 -16.36 3.31
CA GLY A 65 -8.21 -17.05 2.61
C GLY A 65 -6.88 -16.98 3.33
N THR A 66 -6.87 -17.20 4.65
CA THR A 66 -5.63 -17.26 5.45
C THR A 66 -4.67 -18.35 4.94
N GLY A 67 -3.39 -18.02 4.83
CA GLY A 67 -2.37 -18.95 4.36
C GLY A 67 -0.98 -18.32 4.21
N ARG A 68 -0.06 -19.08 3.62
CA ARG A 68 1.27 -18.59 3.22
C ARG A 68 1.25 -18.24 1.75
N LEU A 69 1.56 -17.00 1.42
CA LEU A 69 1.68 -16.54 0.06
C LEU A 69 3.14 -16.24 -0.31
N TRP A 70 3.44 -16.40 -1.59
CA TRP A 70 4.77 -16.13 -2.13
C TRP A 70 4.89 -14.66 -2.53
N ILE A 71 5.82 -13.96 -1.93
CA ILE A 71 6.16 -12.59 -2.33
C ILE A 71 7.36 -12.63 -3.26
N ARG A 72 7.15 -12.24 -4.50
CA ARG A 72 8.23 -12.08 -5.47
C ARG A 72 9.14 -10.91 -5.09
N ARG A 73 10.41 -11.02 -5.47
CA ARG A 73 11.39 -9.93 -5.38
C ARG A 73 11.96 -9.64 -6.76
N GLY A 74 12.06 -8.35 -7.06
CA GLY A 74 12.76 -7.87 -8.25
C GLY A 74 14.08 -7.20 -7.88
N ARG A 75 15.08 -7.30 -8.74
CA ARG A 75 16.39 -6.65 -8.57
C ARG A 75 16.66 -5.68 -9.70
N CYS A 76 17.12 -4.48 -9.34
CA CYS A 76 17.55 -3.49 -10.31
C CYS A 76 19.00 -3.79 -10.77
N SER A 77 19.21 -3.84 -12.09
CA SER A 77 20.56 -4.06 -12.66
C SER A 77 21.50 -2.86 -12.48
N ARG A 78 20.97 -1.64 -12.26
CA ARG A 78 21.77 -0.42 -12.08
C ARG A 78 22.22 -0.22 -10.63
N CYS A 79 21.26 -0.16 -9.68
CA CYS A 79 21.58 0.07 -8.28
C CYS A 79 21.79 -1.21 -7.47
N LEU A 80 21.60 -2.38 -8.08
CA LEU A 80 21.74 -3.72 -7.50
C LEU A 80 20.84 -3.98 -6.29
N ARG A 81 19.90 -3.08 -5.97
CA ARG A 81 18.95 -3.25 -4.88
C ARG A 81 17.83 -4.21 -5.27
N SER A 82 17.37 -5.00 -4.30
CA SER A 82 16.21 -5.85 -4.48
C SER A 82 15.02 -5.26 -3.75
N HIS A 83 13.84 -5.40 -4.35
CA HIS A 83 12.57 -4.87 -3.87
C HIS A 83 11.58 -6.02 -3.69
N ALA A 84 10.82 -6.02 -2.59
CA ALA A 84 9.69 -6.92 -2.43
C ALA A 84 8.51 -6.37 -3.24
N LEU A 85 7.90 -7.24 -4.06
CA LEU A 85 6.76 -6.89 -4.91
C LEU A 85 5.48 -7.33 -4.21
N LEU A 86 4.89 -6.43 -3.42
CA LEU A 86 3.70 -6.71 -2.62
C LEU A 86 2.43 -6.54 -3.46
N PRO A 87 1.51 -7.51 -3.46
CA PRO A 87 0.19 -7.30 -4.04
C PRO A 87 -0.59 -6.25 -3.24
N ASP A 88 -1.44 -5.51 -3.91
CA ASP A 88 -2.19 -4.37 -3.36
C ASP A 88 -3.16 -4.71 -2.23
N PHE A 89 -3.50 -5.98 -2.04
CA PHE A 89 -4.29 -6.44 -0.90
C PHE A 89 -3.47 -6.56 0.41
N LEU A 90 -2.19 -6.18 0.41
CA LEU A 90 -1.32 -6.20 1.59
C LEU A 90 -0.78 -4.80 1.93
N LEU A 91 -0.47 -4.61 3.21
CA LEU A 91 0.39 -3.52 3.68
C LEU A 91 1.76 -4.05 4.10
N GLU A 92 2.78 -3.21 4.01
CA GLU A 92 4.14 -3.55 4.44
C GLU A 92 4.13 -3.91 5.93
N ARG A 93 4.75 -5.06 6.25
CA ARG A 93 4.88 -5.56 7.64
C ARG A 93 3.55 -5.79 8.38
N ARG A 94 2.44 -5.99 7.66
CA ARG A 94 1.16 -6.38 8.24
C ARG A 94 0.80 -7.77 7.76
N LEU A 95 0.33 -8.60 8.67
CA LEU A 95 -0.11 -9.97 8.33
C LEU A 95 -1.53 -9.97 7.75
N ASP A 96 -2.32 -8.98 8.11
CA ASP A 96 -3.74 -8.91 7.74
C ASP A 96 -3.92 -8.24 6.38
N GLN A 97 -4.94 -8.68 5.67
CA GLN A 97 -5.34 -8.09 4.40
C GLN A 97 -5.77 -6.63 4.60
N VAL A 98 -5.48 -5.79 3.62
CA VAL A 98 -5.79 -4.36 3.70
C VAL A 98 -7.28 -4.08 3.85
N GLU A 99 -8.13 -4.93 3.27
CA GLU A 99 -9.59 -4.85 3.42
C GLU A 99 -10.02 -5.06 4.86
N VAL A 100 -9.45 -6.03 5.56
CA VAL A 100 -9.75 -6.28 6.99
C VAL A 100 -9.33 -5.10 7.85
N ILE A 101 -8.13 -4.59 7.60
CA ILE A 101 -7.61 -3.40 8.30
C ILE A 101 -8.51 -2.18 8.02
N GLY A 102 -8.83 -1.95 6.76
CA GLY A 102 -9.65 -0.82 6.34
C GLY A 102 -11.07 -0.86 6.93
N HIS A 103 -11.70 -2.03 6.91
CA HIS A 103 -13.01 -2.22 7.54
C HIS A 103 -12.94 -1.98 9.05
N ALA A 104 -11.87 -2.43 9.74
CA ALA A 104 -11.70 -2.14 11.16
C ALA A 104 -11.63 -0.64 11.43
N LEU A 105 -10.89 0.11 10.61
CA LEU A 105 -10.79 1.55 10.72
C LEU A 105 -12.12 2.25 10.44
N ALA A 106 -12.83 1.85 9.38
CA ALA A 106 -14.14 2.41 9.05
C ALA A 106 -15.16 2.18 10.19
N LEU A 107 -15.26 0.95 10.69
CA LEU A 107 -16.16 0.63 11.82
C LEU A 107 -15.80 1.41 13.09
N GLY A 108 -14.50 1.53 13.40
CA GLY A 108 -14.06 2.22 14.62
C GLY A 108 -14.13 3.75 14.53
N VAL A 109 -13.86 4.32 13.35
CA VAL A 109 -13.76 5.78 13.17
C VAL A 109 -15.08 6.37 12.69
N VAL A 110 -15.66 5.79 11.62
CA VAL A 110 -16.86 6.35 10.99
C VAL A 110 -18.12 5.91 11.74
N SER A 111 -18.21 4.62 12.10
CA SER A 111 -19.38 4.10 12.81
C SER A 111 -19.27 4.21 14.33
N GLY A 112 -18.15 4.69 14.87
CA GLY A 112 -17.96 4.88 16.32
C GLY A 112 -17.93 3.59 17.14
N LEU A 113 -17.77 2.41 16.51
CA LEU A 113 -17.74 1.15 17.24
C LEU A 113 -16.49 1.06 18.13
N GLY A 114 -16.68 0.60 19.38
CA GLY A 114 -15.55 0.28 20.26
C GLY A 114 -14.70 -0.85 19.71
N MET A 115 -13.37 -0.78 19.88
CA MET A 115 -12.42 -1.72 19.27
C MET A 115 -12.63 -3.19 19.67
N ARG A 116 -13.25 -3.47 20.80
CA ARG A 116 -13.63 -4.84 21.17
C ARG A 116 -14.67 -5.39 20.20
N ARG A 117 -15.76 -4.64 19.95
CA ARG A 117 -16.81 -5.04 19.01
C ARG A 117 -16.29 -5.14 17.57
N VAL A 118 -15.37 -4.25 17.19
CA VAL A 118 -14.70 -4.32 15.88
C VAL A 118 -13.90 -5.60 15.76
N ALA A 119 -13.11 -5.94 16.78
CA ALA A 119 -12.29 -7.14 16.82
C ALA A 119 -13.15 -8.42 16.73
N ASP A 120 -14.21 -8.49 17.54
CA ASP A 120 -15.14 -9.62 17.55
C ASP A 120 -15.81 -9.80 16.17
N ARG A 121 -16.27 -8.69 15.56
CA ARG A 121 -16.93 -8.71 14.25
C ARG A 121 -16.03 -9.17 13.10
N LEU A 122 -14.74 -8.86 13.18
CA LEU A 122 -13.77 -9.18 12.13
C LEU A 122 -12.94 -10.44 12.43
N GLY A 123 -13.16 -11.09 13.57
CA GLY A 123 -12.41 -12.28 13.96
C GLY A 123 -10.92 -12.03 14.17
N VAL A 124 -10.55 -10.84 14.66
CA VAL A 124 -9.15 -10.47 14.91
C VAL A 124 -8.89 -10.21 16.39
N PRO A 125 -7.66 -10.40 16.89
CA PRO A 125 -7.35 -10.05 18.27
C PRO A 125 -7.60 -8.56 18.55
N MET A 126 -8.21 -8.24 19.69
CA MET A 126 -8.49 -6.85 20.09
C MET A 126 -7.22 -5.98 20.12
N THR A 127 -6.10 -6.54 20.55
CA THR A 127 -4.80 -5.86 20.57
C THR A 127 -4.35 -5.47 19.17
N THR A 128 -4.62 -6.31 18.19
CA THR A 128 -4.34 -6.06 16.76
C THR A 128 -5.21 -4.90 16.24
N ALA A 129 -6.52 -4.93 16.48
CA ALA A 129 -7.44 -3.87 16.05
C ALA A 129 -7.10 -2.51 16.71
N ARG A 130 -6.78 -2.51 18.01
CA ARG A 130 -6.32 -1.32 18.72
C ARG A 130 -5.01 -0.76 18.14
N GLU A 131 -4.07 -1.63 17.80
CA GLU A 131 -2.79 -1.19 17.25
C GLU A 131 -2.95 -0.59 15.85
N TRP A 132 -3.85 -1.13 15.00
CA TRP A 132 -4.15 -0.51 13.70
C TRP A 132 -4.72 0.90 13.89
N ARG A 133 -5.70 1.07 14.79
CA ARG A 133 -6.29 2.38 15.06
C ARG A 133 -5.28 3.35 15.63
N ARG A 134 -4.48 2.93 16.61
CA ARG A 134 -3.44 3.79 17.21
C ARG A 134 -2.45 4.28 16.13
N ARG A 135 -2.01 3.39 15.24
CA ARG A 135 -1.11 3.76 14.15
C ARG A 135 -1.78 4.68 13.14
N PHE A 136 -3.02 4.40 12.81
CA PHE A 136 -3.80 5.24 11.90
C PHE A 136 -3.99 6.63 12.48
N GLN A 137 -4.40 6.75 13.73
CA GLN A 137 -4.57 8.01 14.45
C GLN A 137 -3.31 8.88 14.40
N LEU A 138 -2.14 8.29 14.70
CA LEU A 138 -0.86 9.01 14.65
C LEU A 138 -0.50 9.50 13.25
N ARG A 139 -0.99 8.86 12.21
CA ARG A 139 -0.67 9.18 10.83
C ARG A 139 -1.78 9.92 10.08
N ALA A 140 -2.96 9.97 10.64
CA ALA A 140 -4.15 10.53 9.97
C ALA A 140 -3.93 11.94 9.41
N PRO A 141 -3.30 12.90 10.11
CA PRO A 141 -3.08 14.23 9.54
C PRO A 141 -2.20 14.19 8.27
N ALA A 142 -1.11 13.43 8.33
CA ALA A 142 -0.18 13.32 7.21
C ALA A 142 -0.78 12.51 6.04
N LEU A 143 -1.58 11.48 6.34
CA LEU A 143 -2.32 10.73 5.33
C LEU A 143 -3.38 11.59 4.67
N ALA A 144 -4.15 12.36 5.43
CA ALA A 144 -5.15 13.28 4.90
C ALA A 144 -4.51 14.30 3.95
N ALA A 145 -3.42 14.95 4.35
CA ALA A 145 -2.71 15.90 3.49
C ALA A 145 -2.20 15.26 2.19
N ALA A 146 -1.60 14.08 2.27
CA ALA A 146 -1.15 13.34 1.09
C ALA A 146 -2.32 12.95 0.17
N LEU A 147 -3.43 12.51 0.72
CA LEU A 147 -4.62 12.11 -0.02
C LEU A 147 -5.33 13.32 -0.68
N VAL A 148 -5.32 14.49 -0.03
CA VAL A 148 -5.79 15.74 -0.65
C VAL A 148 -4.95 16.04 -1.88
N ALA A 149 -3.63 15.98 -1.79
CA ALA A 149 -2.75 16.20 -2.94
C ALA A 149 -3.05 15.23 -4.09
N VAL A 150 -3.30 13.95 -3.77
CA VAL A 150 -3.76 12.96 -4.75
C VAL A 150 -5.08 13.34 -5.39
N ALA A 151 -6.07 13.68 -4.58
CA ALA A 151 -7.40 14.02 -5.06
C ALA A 151 -7.37 15.26 -5.98
N VAL A 152 -6.60 16.29 -5.61
CA VAL A 152 -6.42 17.51 -6.42
C VAL A 152 -5.64 17.23 -7.71
N HIS A 153 -4.64 16.34 -7.68
CA HIS A 153 -3.93 15.91 -8.89
C HIS A 153 -4.84 15.16 -9.87
N LEU A 154 -5.79 14.39 -9.36
CA LEU A 154 -6.75 13.65 -10.18
C LEU A 154 -7.84 14.56 -10.78
N ASP A 155 -8.29 15.52 -10.00
CA ASP A 155 -9.28 16.51 -10.35
C ASP A 155 -8.98 17.81 -9.57
N PRO A 156 -8.66 18.94 -10.22
CA PRO A 156 -8.23 20.18 -9.57
C PRO A 156 -9.32 20.91 -8.79
N VAL A 157 -10.46 20.29 -8.56
CA VAL A 157 -11.52 20.82 -7.69
C VAL A 157 -11.11 20.68 -6.23
N ALA A 158 -11.38 21.68 -5.41
CA ALA A 158 -11.09 21.65 -3.99
C ALA A 158 -11.80 20.47 -3.28
N VAL A 159 -11.10 19.83 -2.35
CA VAL A 159 -11.69 18.81 -1.47
C VAL A 159 -12.22 19.51 -0.22
N VAL A 160 -13.53 19.56 -0.07
CA VAL A 160 -14.17 20.05 1.14
C VAL A 160 -14.35 18.89 2.11
N LEU A 161 -13.78 18.98 3.30
CA LEU A 161 -13.91 17.96 4.34
C LEU A 161 -14.97 18.40 5.35
N SER A 162 -15.85 17.46 5.67
CA SER A 162 -16.90 17.66 6.68
C SER A 162 -16.46 17.21 8.08
N THR A 163 -15.34 16.48 8.16
CA THR A 163 -14.83 15.88 9.39
C THR A 163 -13.38 16.30 9.69
N THR A 164 -12.87 15.89 10.83
CA THR A 164 -11.50 16.19 11.28
C THR A 164 -10.78 14.92 11.70
N GLY A 165 -9.45 14.99 11.88
CA GLY A 165 -8.66 13.89 12.43
C GLY A 165 -8.71 12.61 11.60
N GLU A 166 -8.98 11.48 12.27
CA GLU A 166 -9.04 10.15 11.64
C GLU A 166 -10.15 10.08 10.58
N ALA A 167 -11.32 10.66 10.88
CA ALA A 167 -12.47 10.65 9.97
C ALA A 167 -12.17 11.41 8.68
N ALA A 168 -11.51 12.56 8.76
CA ALA A 168 -11.08 13.31 7.58
C ALA A 168 -10.15 12.49 6.67
N ALA A 169 -9.24 11.70 7.24
CA ALA A 169 -8.36 10.86 6.45
C ALA A 169 -9.13 9.76 5.68
N ILE A 170 -10.21 9.21 6.25
CA ILE A 170 -11.09 8.25 5.57
C ILE A 170 -11.96 8.95 4.53
N GLU A 171 -12.49 10.13 4.85
CA GLU A 171 -13.32 10.93 3.95
C GLU A 171 -12.54 11.31 2.69
N VAL A 172 -11.33 11.83 2.83
CA VAL A 172 -10.50 12.20 1.69
C VAL A 172 -10.00 10.99 0.90
N LEU A 173 -9.79 9.84 1.56
CA LEU A 173 -9.51 8.59 0.84
C LEU A 173 -10.66 8.21 -0.09
N GLY A 174 -11.89 8.30 0.39
CA GLY A 174 -13.09 8.09 -0.41
C GLY A 174 -13.17 9.02 -1.60
N ALA A 175 -12.94 10.33 -1.37
CA ALA A 175 -12.94 11.35 -2.42
C ALA A 175 -11.85 11.09 -3.48
N ALA A 176 -10.63 10.81 -3.07
CA ALA A 176 -9.53 10.49 -3.98
C ALA A 176 -9.81 9.22 -4.79
N TRP A 177 -10.37 8.19 -4.16
CA TRP A 177 -10.76 6.95 -4.83
C TRP A 177 -11.87 7.18 -5.85
N GLN A 178 -12.91 7.94 -5.53
CA GLN A 178 -14.00 8.27 -6.46
C GLN A 178 -13.47 9.03 -7.68
N ARG A 179 -12.61 10.04 -7.49
CA ARG A 179 -11.97 10.78 -8.58
C ARG A 179 -11.12 9.88 -9.46
N ALA A 180 -10.35 8.97 -8.85
CA ALA A 180 -9.60 7.97 -9.59
C ALA A 180 -10.53 7.06 -10.41
N ARG A 181 -11.63 6.58 -9.82
CA ARG A 181 -12.64 5.78 -10.51
C ARG A 181 -13.29 6.50 -11.68
N THR A 182 -13.64 7.76 -11.52
CA THR A 182 -14.18 8.60 -12.60
C THR A 182 -13.19 8.73 -13.75
N ARG A 183 -11.89 8.92 -13.43
CA ARG A 183 -10.86 9.12 -14.46
C ARG A 183 -10.38 7.84 -15.13
N PHE A 184 -10.30 6.73 -14.41
CA PHE A 184 -9.65 5.48 -14.88
C PHE A 184 -10.56 4.25 -14.87
N GLY A 185 -11.83 4.41 -14.45
CA GLY A 185 -12.83 3.36 -14.49
C GLY A 185 -12.45 2.13 -13.65
N GLU A 186 -12.71 0.96 -14.20
CA GLU A 186 -12.49 -0.35 -13.55
C GLU A 186 -11.00 -0.69 -13.31
N ARG A 187 -10.09 0.11 -13.83
CA ARG A 187 -8.66 -0.03 -13.54
C ARG A 187 -8.34 0.30 -12.09
N VAL A 188 -9.20 1.06 -11.41
CA VAL A 188 -9.01 1.41 -10.00
C VAL A 188 -9.59 0.29 -9.14
N PRO A 189 -8.80 -0.35 -8.27
CA PRO A 189 -9.28 -1.42 -7.41
C PRO A 189 -10.21 -0.87 -6.30
N ALA A 190 -10.77 -1.76 -5.47
CA ALA A 190 -11.53 -1.39 -4.28
C ALA A 190 -10.75 -0.41 -3.38
N VAL A 191 -11.46 0.44 -2.65
CA VAL A 191 -10.90 1.60 -1.93
C VAL A 191 -9.71 1.26 -1.02
N TRP A 192 -9.73 0.14 -0.32
CA TRP A 192 -8.63 -0.23 0.56
C TRP A 192 -7.40 -0.74 -0.19
N ARG A 193 -7.59 -1.45 -1.29
CA ARG A 193 -6.49 -1.83 -2.19
C ARG A 193 -5.89 -0.59 -2.88
N PHE A 194 -6.73 0.35 -3.30
CA PHE A 194 -6.29 1.64 -3.78
C PHE A 194 -5.44 2.37 -2.73
N TRP A 195 -5.87 2.38 -1.46
CA TRP A 195 -5.09 2.93 -0.36
C TRP A 195 -3.70 2.29 -0.22
N SER A 196 -3.62 0.96 -0.34
CA SER A 196 -2.33 0.26 -0.33
C SER A 196 -1.43 0.71 -1.47
N LEU A 197 -1.96 0.79 -2.70
CA LEU A 197 -1.22 1.25 -3.89
C LEU A 197 -0.64 2.65 -3.71
N ILE A 198 -1.48 3.62 -3.39
CA ILE A 198 -1.05 5.04 -3.30
C ILE A 198 -0.13 5.32 -2.11
N SER A 199 -0.23 4.53 -1.04
CA SER A 199 0.66 4.63 0.12
C SER A 199 1.94 3.80 -0.04
N GLY A 200 2.10 3.07 -1.16
CA GLY A 200 3.20 2.11 -1.33
C GLY A 200 3.22 1.03 -0.24
N GLY A 201 2.04 0.67 0.30
CA GLY A 201 1.89 -0.28 1.40
C GLY A 201 2.29 0.26 2.77
N GLN A 202 2.64 1.54 2.89
CA GLN A 202 3.21 2.13 4.11
C GLN A 202 2.19 2.92 4.95
N ALA A 203 0.92 2.84 4.63
CA ALA A 203 -0.13 3.59 5.29
C ALA A 203 -0.11 3.51 6.84
N LEU A 204 0.24 2.36 7.41
CA LEU A 204 0.39 2.14 8.85
C LEU A 204 1.86 1.95 9.29
N GLY A 205 2.82 2.40 8.50
CA GLY A 205 4.24 2.34 8.86
C GLY A 205 4.58 3.32 10.00
N THR A 206 5.45 2.94 10.93
CA THR A 206 5.79 3.76 12.10
C THR A 206 7.07 4.58 11.96
N ASN A 207 7.98 4.19 11.09
CA ASN A 207 9.35 4.67 11.11
C ASN A 207 9.74 5.53 9.90
N ARG A 208 8.77 6.00 9.12
CA ARG A 208 9.05 6.83 7.95
C ARG A 208 8.02 7.94 7.85
N SER A 209 8.49 9.13 7.48
CA SER A 209 7.61 10.16 6.95
C SER A 209 6.64 9.52 5.95
N PRO A 210 5.37 9.98 5.90
CA PRO A 210 4.47 9.54 4.84
C PRO A 210 5.28 9.60 3.55
N PRO A 211 5.10 8.63 2.64
CA PRO A 211 5.74 8.76 1.35
C PRO A 211 5.41 10.17 0.88
N ALA A 212 6.42 11.01 0.79
CA ALA A 212 6.31 12.21 -0.01
C ALA A 212 5.60 11.67 -1.25
N THR A 213 4.49 12.25 -1.65
CA THR A 213 3.73 11.86 -2.82
C THR A 213 4.76 11.62 -3.91
N ARG A 214 5.34 10.41 -3.89
CA ARG A 214 6.24 9.99 -4.95
C ARG A 214 5.35 10.10 -6.13
N ALA A 215 5.71 11.06 -6.96
CA ALA A 215 4.98 11.44 -8.13
C ALA A 215 4.16 10.23 -8.54
N PHE A 216 2.85 10.39 -8.60
CA PHE A 216 1.96 9.38 -9.14
C PHE A 216 2.53 9.03 -10.52
N GLY A 217 3.69 8.40 -10.45
CA GLY A 217 4.32 7.76 -11.58
C GLY A 217 3.39 6.67 -11.93
N ALA A 218 2.60 6.99 -12.89
CA ALA A 218 1.45 6.32 -13.40
C ALA A 218 1.73 4.90 -13.91
N SER A 219 2.70 4.18 -13.34
CA SER A 219 3.02 2.82 -13.78
C SER A 219 1.87 1.82 -13.60
N TRP A 220 0.91 2.13 -12.72
CA TRP A 220 -0.31 1.31 -12.61
C TRP A 220 -1.48 1.87 -13.44
N ILE A 221 -1.32 3.05 -14.04
CA ILE A 221 -2.33 3.77 -14.83
C ILE A 221 -2.01 3.70 -16.33
N THR A 222 -0.73 3.60 -16.69
CA THR A 222 -0.34 3.44 -18.10
C THR A 222 -0.78 2.06 -18.58
N PRO A 223 -1.50 1.96 -19.70
CA PRO A 223 -1.69 0.67 -20.35
C PRO A 223 -0.29 0.12 -20.70
N SER A 224 -0.04 -1.14 -20.32
CA SER A 224 0.97 -1.91 -21.05
C SER A 224 0.54 -1.92 -22.52
N PRO A 225 1.46 -1.66 -23.45
CA PRO A 225 1.17 -1.75 -24.88
C PRO A 225 0.68 -3.14 -25.26
#